data_c09e992463c7c4e6bf8cab12db1e4627
#
_entry.id   c09e992463c7c4e6bf8cab12db1e4627
#
_cell.length_a   1.000
_cell.length_b   1.000
_cell.length_c   1.000
_cell.angle_alpha   90.00
_cell.angle_beta   90.00
_cell.angle_gamma   90.00
#
_symmetry.space_group_name_H-M   'P 1'
#
loop_
_entity.id
_entity.type
_entity.pdbx_description
1 polymer ?
#
loop_
_entity_poly.entity_id
_entity_poly.type
_entity_poly.pdbx_seq_one_letter_code
_entity_poly.pdbx_strand_id
1 'polypeptide(L)'
;IKNASGPYSCDKGEIDFIDFIIGSEGIYGMLTSCNLKLMESPKEYLDLFISLDSELSAVKLHDFLYHYFKGEMSQLSALEYFGYNCQSYMKHKDFLFNNKSDVGIYIQIPIYNNTLEKKIIEWTDLFKQFDNSINLEDIIVLNDPLNWKKFFEARHSIPDNALRKTRQLGGVSIITDTIVPPENFT
;
A
#
# COMPACT_ATOMS: atom_id res chain seq x y z
N ILE A 1 9.98 8.22 0.28
CA ILE A 1 9.88 7.50 -1.01
C ILE A 1 11.08 6.57 -1.08
N LYS A 2 10.83 5.30 -1.24
CA LYS A 2 11.88 4.30 -1.43
C LYS A 2 12.37 4.43 -2.87
N ASN A 3 13.57 4.92 -3.07
CA ASN A 3 14.19 5.02 -4.38
C ASN A 3 15.50 4.24 -4.37
N ALA A 4 15.48 3.06 -4.98
CA ALA A 4 16.65 2.21 -5.17
C ALA A 4 17.03 2.07 -6.65
N SER A 5 16.43 2.87 -7.52
CA SER A 5 16.73 2.86 -8.95
C SER A 5 17.89 3.80 -9.25
N GLY A 6 19.11 3.26 -9.35
CA GLY A 6 20.19 4.05 -9.94
C GLY A 6 19.85 4.59 -11.35
N PRO A 7 20.61 5.48 -11.93
CA PRO A 7 21.96 5.85 -11.53
C PRO A 7 21.94 6.80 -10.33
N TYR A 8 22.86 6.58 -9.45
CA TYR A 8 23.05 7.33 -8.21
C TYR A 8 23.76 8.68 -8.47
N SER A 9 23.35 9.36 -9.51
CA SER A 9 23.96 10.59 -9.97
C SER A 9 22.91 11.69 -10.08
N CYS A 10 23.26 12.88 -9.64
CA CYS A 10 22.50 14.09 -9.88
C CYS A 10 22.62 14.54 -11.34
N ASP A 11 21.76 15.45 -11.80
CA ASP A 11 21.65 15.95 -13.18
C ASP A 11 22.95 16.52 -13.78
N LYS A 12 23.97 16.79 -12.98
CA LYS A 12 25.25 17.35 -13.42
C LYS A 12 26.43 16.36 -13.37
N GLY A 13 26.15 15.06 -13.28
CA GLY A 13 27.19 14.04 -13.14
C GLY A 13 27.82 13.99 -11.73
N GLU A 14 27.23 14.65 -10.75
CA GLU A 14 27.59 14.53 -9.35
C GLU A 14 26.96 13.26 -8.77
N ILE A 15 27.64 12.62 -7.83
CA ILE A 15 27.12 11.44 -7.11
C ILE A 15 26.63 11.90 -5.74
N ASP A 16 25.35 11.66 -5.43
CA ASP A 16 24.86 11.73 -4.06
C ASP A 16 25.25 10.45 -3.32
N PHE A 17 26.10 10.59 -2.32
CA PHE A 17 26.58 9.45 -1.55
C PHE A 17 25.46 8.79 -0.73
N ILE A 18 24.43 9.54 -0.33
CA ILE A 18 23.28 8.99 0.39
C ILE A 18 22.46 8.10 -0.55
N ASP A 19 22.16 8.60 -1.75
CA ASP A 19 21.46 7.83 -2.77
C ASP A 19 22.23 6.58 -3.19
N PHE A 20 23.56 6.68 -3.25
CA PHE A 20 24.44 5.56 -3.55
C PHE A 20 24.35 4.43 -2.50
N ILE A 21 24.16 4.79 -1.24
CA ILE A 21 24.05 3.81 -0.13
C ILE A 21 22.62 3.29 0.04
N ILE A 22 21.60 4.10 -0.24
CA ILE A 22 20.20 3.69 -0.14
C ILE A 22 19.90 2.55 -1.12
N GLY A 23 19.44 1.42 -0.62
CA GLY A 23 19.13 0.24 -1.44
C GLY A 23 20.33 -0.58 -1.89
N SER A 24 21.55 -0.27 -1.41
CA SER A 24 22.78 -1.00 -1.79
C SER A 24 22.87 -2.43 -1.27
N GLU A 25 21.99 -2.83 -0.35
CA GLU A 25 21.94 -4.19 0.25
C GLU A 25 23.28 -4.67 0.82
N GLY A 26 24.13 -3.73 1.24
CA GLY A 26 25.45 -4.01 1.81
C GLY A 26 26.56 -4.25 0.79
N ILE A 27 26.31 -4.09 -0.52
CA ILE A 27 27.33 -4.32 -1.57
C ILE A 27 28.51 -3.37 -1.41
N TYR A 28 28.27 -2.13 -1.00
CA TYR A 28 29.30 -1.09 -0.89
C TYR A 28 29.90 -0.94 0.50
N GLY A 29 29.43 -1.73 1.46
CA GLY A 29 29.95 -1.70 2.82
C GLY A 29 28.87 -1.83 3.90
N MET A 30 29.28 -1.63 5.15
CA MET A 30 28.39 -1.70 6.30
C MET A 30 28.16 -0.28 6.85
N LEU A 31 26.89 0.11 6.99
CA LEU A 31 26.52 1.36 7.61
C LEU A 31 26.69 1.26 9.13
N THR A 32 27.55 2.06 9.73
CA THR A 32 27.82 2.08 11.17
C THR A 32 27.00 3.12 11.93
N SER A 33 26.64 4.20 11.26
CA SER A 33 25.77 5.25 11.84
C SER A 33 25.11 6.06 10.73
N CYS A 34 23.93 6.61 11.01
CA CYS A 34 23.24 7.54 10.13
C CYS A 34 22.42 8.56 10.94
N ASN A 35 22.18 9.71 10.34
CA ASN A 35 21.25 10.71 10.83
C ASN A 35 19.95 10.60 10.03
N LEU A 36 18.82 10.42 10.73
CA LEU A 36 17.51 10.32 10.10
C LEU A 36 16.74 11.62 10.33
N LYS A 37 16.10 12.12 9.26
CA LYS A 37 15.09 13.17 9.37
C LYS A 37 13.80 12.55 9.89
N LEU A 38 13.35 13.00 11.04
CA LEU A 38 12.09 12.52 11.64
C LEU A 38 10.92 13.39 11.19
N MET A 39 9.75 12.77 11.12
CA MET A 39 8.46 13.45 10.94
C MET A 39 7.64 13.33 12.21
N GLU A 40 6.66 14.22 12.39
CA GLU A 40 5.70 14.11 13.47
C GLU A 40 4.93 12.78 13.35
N SER A 41 4.82 12.06 14.48
CA SER A 41 4.03 10.84 14.50
C SER A 41 2.54 11.18 14.59
N PRO A 42 1.69 10.58 13.74
CA PRO A 42 0.25 10.72 13.92
C PRO A 42 -0.19 10.14 15.28
N LYS A 43 -1.28 10.68 15.83
CA LYS A 43 -1.87 10.17 17.07
C LYS A 43 -2.47 8.79 16.89
N GLU A 44 -3.10 8.57 15.75
CA GLU A 44 -3.71 7.31 15.32
C GLU A 44 -3.83 7.29 13.79
N TYR A 45 -4.31 6.19 13.26
CA TYR A 45 -4.59 6.03 11.84
C TYR A 45 -6.04 5.62 11.64
N LEU A 46 -6.62 5.99 10.50
CA LEU A 46 -7.79 5.32 9.95
C LEU A 46 -7.29 4.32 8.92
N ASP A 47 -7.61 3.06 9.15
CA ASP A 47 -7.24 1.93 8.31
C ASP A 47 -8.47 1.38 7.61
N LEU A 48 -8.46 1.40 6.28
CA LEU A 48 -9.57 0.98 5.43
C LEU A 48 -9.13 -0.12 4.47
N PHE A 49 -10.00 -1.10 4.27
CA PHE A 49 -9.88 -2.06 3.17
C PHE A 49 -11.14 -2.01 2.32
N ILE A 50 -10.96 -1.96 1.01
CA ILE A 50 -12.05 -1.83 0.02
C ILE A 50 -11.94 -2.97 -0.95
N SER A 51 -12.99 -3.78 -1.05
CA SER A 51 -13.14 -4.78 -2.12
C SER A 51 -13.75 -4.12 -3.34
N LEU A 52 -13.12 -4.29 -4.49
CA LEU A 52 -13.55 -3.72 -5.77
C LEU A 52 -13.71 -4.84 -6.79
N ASP A 53 -14.68 -4.69 -7.68
CA ASP A 53 -15.09 -5.70 -8.65
C ASP A 53 -14.04 -5.98 -9.76
N SER A 54 -13.11 -5.05 -9.97
CA SER A 54 -12.14 -5.13 -11.06
C SER A 54 -10.87 -4.32 -10.82
N GLU A 55 -9.81 -4.67 -11.55
CA GLU A 55 -8.57 -3.87 -11.60
C GLU A 55 -8.83 -2.46 -12.12
N LEU A 56 -9.75 -2.32 -13.09
CA LEU A 56 -10.11 -1.00 -13.61
C LEU A 56 -10.74 -0.10 -12.54
N SER A 57 -11.55 -0.66 -11.66
CA SER A 57 -12.13 0.07 -10.53
C SER A 57 -11.06 0.51 -9.53
N ALA A 58 -10.04 -0.32 -9.31
CA ALA A 58 -8.89 0.04 -8.48
C ALA A 58 -8.06 1.19 -9.10
N VAL A 59 -7.81 1.13 -10.41
CA VAL A 59 -7.12 2.22 -11.13
C VAL A 59 -7.93 3.51 -11.05
N LYS A 60 -9.24 3.47 -11.29
CA LYS A 60 -10.11 4.65 -11.16
C LYS A 60 -10.07 5.24 -9.74
N LEU A 61 -10.07 4.40 -8.70
CA LEU A 61 -9.96 4.88 -7.33
C LEU A 61 -8.60 5.54 -7.07
N HIS A 62 -7.51 4.95 -7.56
CA HIS A 62 -6.19 5.56 -7.47
C HIS A 62 -6.16 6.93 -8.14
N ASP A 63 -6.66 7.05 -9.38
CA ASP A 63 -6.68 8.30 -10.12
C ASP A 63 -7.54 9.36 -9.44
N PHE A 64 -8.69 8.95 -8.90
CA PHE A 64 -9.53 9.85 -8.14
C PHE A 64 -8.80 10.42 -6.91
N LEU A 65 -8.14 9.57 -6.13
CA LEU A 65 -7.36 9.99 -4.96
C LEU A 65 -6.18 10.85 -5.36
N TYR A 66 -5.48 10.49 -6.44
CA TYR A 66 -4.36 11.27 -6.98
C TYR A 66 -4.78 12.70 -7.33
N HIS A 67 -5.92 12.86 -8.02
CA HIS A 67 -6.46 14.17 -8.37
C HIS A 67 -7.01 14.92 -7.14
N TYR A 68 -7.68 14.22 -6.23
CA TYR A 68 -8.19 14.81 -4.99
C TYR A 68 -7.05 15.40 -4.15
N PHE A 69 -5.95 14.68 -4.02
CA PHE A 69 -4.75 15.14 -3.30
C PHE A 69 -3.82 16.03 -4.16
N LYS A 70 -4.20 16.38 -5.39
CA LYS A 70 -3.40 17.19 -6.32
C LYS A 70 -1.98 16.65 -6.51
N GLY A 71 -1.85 15.32 -6.58
CA GLY A 71 -0.58 14.61 -6.69
C GLY A 71 0.17 14.39 -5.37
N GLU A 72 -0.27 15.00 -4.27
CA GLU A 72 0.40 14.88 -2.95
C GLU A 72 -0.03 13.62 -2.19
N MET A 73 0.28 12.44 -2.76
CA MET A 73 -0.08 11.15 -2.18
C MET A 73 0.62 10.87 -0.83
N SER A 74 1.61 11.68 -0.46
CA SER A 74 2.25 11.65 0.88
C SER A 74 1.30 11.99 2.04
N GLN A 75 0.09 12.47 1.75
CA GLN A 75 -0.98 12.62 2.74
C GLN A 75 -1.53 11.27 3.23
N LEU A 76 -1.28 10.20 2.50
CA LEU A 76 -1.56 8.82 2.93
C LEU A 76 -0.29 8.20 3.49
N SER A 77 -0.42 7.42 4.57
CA SER A 77 0.68 6.63 5.11
C SER A 77 0.91 5.35 4.32
N ALA A 78 -0.17 4.78 3.77
CA ALA A 78 -0.10 3.65 2.85
C ALA A 78 -1.26 3.68 1.86
N LEU A 79 -0.98 3.18 0.66
CA LEU A 79 -1.95 2.81 -0.37
C LEU A 79 -1.42 1.52 -1.01
N GLU A 80 -2.07 0.38 -0.72
CA GLU A 80 -1.62 -0.93 -1.18
C GLU A 80 -2.69 -1.59 -2.05
N TYR A 81 -2.28 -2.15 -3.17
CA TYR A 81 -3.14 -2.90 -4.08
C TYR A 81 -2.97 -4.41 -3.90
N PHE A 82 -4.07 -5.12 -3.86
CA PHE A 82 -4.15 -6.58 -3.79
C PHE A 82 -4.89 -7.12 -5.01
N GLY A 83 -4.16 -7.66 -5.98
CA GLY A 83 -4.75 -8.27 -7.17
C GLY A 83 -5.55 -9.54 -6.83
N TYR A 84 -6.53 -9.89 -7.67
CA TYR A 84 -7.42 -11.05 -7.44
C TYR A 84 -6.66 -12.37 -7.24
N ASN A 85 -5.50 -12.54 -7.88
CA ASN A 85 -4.67 -13.73 -7.73
C ASN A 85 -4.09 -13.92 -6.34
N CYS A 86 -3.89 -12.83 -5.57
CA CYS A 86 -3.32 -12.92 -4.22
C CYS A 86 -4.28 -13.60 -3.23
N GLN A 87 -5.59 -13.58 -3.49
CA GLN A 87 -6.59 -14.25 -2.67
C GLN A 87 -6.30 -15.75 -2.49
N SER A 88 -5.65 -16.39 -3.48
CA SER A 88 -5.26 -17.81 -3.41
C SER A 88 -4.20 -18.10 -2.33
N TYR A 89 -3.53 -17.07 -1.87
CA TYR A 89 -2.44 -17.14 -0.89
C TYR A 89 -2.80 -16.49 0.44
N MET A 90 -3.97 -15.84 0.53
CA MET A 90 -4.42 -15.12 1.73
C MET A 90 -5.21 -16.03 2.68
N LYS A 91 -4.92 -15.91 3.98
CA LYS A 91 -5.85 -16.30 5.05
C LYS A 91 -6.98 -15.26 5.13
N HIS A 92 -8.12 -15.67 5.67
CA HIS A 92 -9.26 -14.75 5.90
C HIS A 92 -9.72 -13.96 4.66
N LYS A 93 -9.47 -14.46 3.45
CA LYS A 93 -9.87 -13.79 2.21
C LYS A 93 -11.36 -13.48 2.15
N ASP A 94 -12.21 -14.41 2.65
CA ASP A 94 -13.67 -14.25 2.66
C ASP A 94 -14.15 -13.16 3.63
N PHE A 95 -13.28 -12.65 4.48
CA PHE A 95 -13.52 -11.45 5.28
C PHE A 95 -13.19 -10.17 4.50
N LEU A 96 -12.26 -10.21 3.57
CA LEU A 96 -11.74 -9.05 2.86
C LEU A 96 -12.39 -8.85 1.47
N PHE A 97 -12.79 -9.93 0.80
CA PHE A 97 -13.27 -9.90 -0.58
C PHE A 97 -14.66 -10.52 -0.67
N ASN A 98 -15.53 -9.88 -1.44
CA ASN A 98 -16.88 -10.37 -1.68
C ASN A 98 -16.89 -11.50 -2.72
N ASN A 99 -16.03 -11.41 -3.75
CA ASN A 99 -15.94 -12.40 -4.83
C ASN A 99 -14.48 -12.80 -5.11
N LYS A 100 -14.31 -13.94 -5.78
CA LYS A 100 -12.98 -14.46 -6.16
C LYS A 100 -12.28 -13.63 -7.23
N SER A 101 -13.02 -12.85 -7.99
CA SER A 101 -12.49 -11.95 -9.03
C SER A 101 -12.14 -10.57 -8.50
N ASP A 102 -12.54 -10.25 -7.26
CA ASP A 102 -12.34 -8.93 -6.70
C ASP A 102 -10.87 -8.64 -6.43
N VAL A 103 -10.55 -7.37 -6.49
CA VAL A 103 -9.27 -6.81 -6.08
C VAL A 103 -9.44 -5.99 -4.82
N GLY A 104 -8.38 -5.78 -4.08
CA GLY A 104 -8.44 -5.03 -2.82
C GLY A 104 -7.56 -3.79 -2.85
N ILE A 105 -8.03 -2.74 -2.20
CA ILE A 105 -7.22 -1.56 -1.88
C ILE A 105 -7.20 -1.39 -0.36
N TYR A 106 -6.02 -1.35 0.21
CA TYR A 106 -5.80 -0.93 1.60
C TYR A 106 -5.31 0.51 1.62
N ILE A 107 -5.93 1.32 2.47
CA ILE A 107 -5.59 2.73 2.65
C ILE A 107 -5.33 2.98 4.13
N GLN A 108 -4.18 3.58 4.45
CA GLN A 108 -3.87 4.05 5.79
C GLN A 108 -3.78 5.57 5.81
N ILE A 109 -4.62 6.20 6.59
CA ILE A 109 -4.77 7.65 6.68
C ILE A 109 -4.26 8.13 8.05
N PRO A 110 -3.25 9.00 8.12
CA PRO A 110 -2.75 9.52 9.39
C PRO A 110 -3.71 10.55 9.99
N ILE A 111 -3.87 10.50 11.32
CA ILE A 111 -4.69 11.43 12.09
C ILE A 111 -3.80 12.19 13.07
N TYR A 112 -3.63 13.48 12.84
CA TYR A 112 -2.82 14.37 13.69
C TYR A 112 -3.68 15.19 14.66
N ASN A 113 -4.66 15.92 14.16
CA ASN A 113 -5.44 16.92 14.88
C ASN A 113 -6.95 16.68 14.83
N ASN A 114 -7.39 15.51 14.39
CA ASN A 114 -8.78 15.13 14.27
C ASN A 114 -9.11 13.93 15.16
N THR A 115 -10.34 13.46 15.14
CA THR A 115 -10.75 12.19 15.76
C THR A 115 -11.02 11.15 14.69
N LEU A 116 -10.95 9.88 15.06
CA LEU A 116 -11.23 8.76 14.17
C LEU A 116 -12.63 8.87 13.54
N GLU A 117 -13.64 9.20 14.34
CA GLU A 117 -15.03 9.32 13.88
C GLU A 117 -15.19 10.40 12.79
N LYS A 118 -14.57 11.57 13.01
CA LYS A 118 -14.61 12.66 12.02
C LYS A 118 -13.88 12.26 10.74
N LYS A 119 -12.77 11.53 10.86
CA LYS A 119 -12.02 11.04 9.70
C LYS A 119 -12.80 9.99 8.93
N ILE A 120 -13.52 9.10 9.60
CA ILE A 120 -14.45 8.14 8.98
C ILE A 120 -15.54 8.87 8.17
N ILE A 121 -16.17 9.89 8.74
CA ILE A 121 -17.20 10.68 8.05
C ILE A 121 -16.61 11.36 6.81
N GLU A 122 -15.46 12.03 6.95
CA GLU A 122 -14.77 12.68 5.84
C GLU A 122 -14.51 11.72 4.67
N TRP A 123 -13.99 10.54 4.97
CA TRP A 123 -13.67 9.54 3.95
C TRP A 123 -14.92 8.86 3.37
N THR A 124 -15.95 8.67 4.18
CA THR A 124 -17.26 8.20 3.70
C THR A 124 -17.83 9.16 2.67
N ASP A 125 -17.78 10.47 2.93
CA ASP A 125 -18.27 11.48 2.00
C ASP A 125 -17.38 11.60 0.76
N LEU A 126 -16.07 11.35 0.90
CA LEU A 126 -15.15 11.30 -0.24
C LEU A 126 -15.48 10.12 -1.17
N PHE A 127 -15.72 8.93 -0.63
CA PHE A 127 -16.09 7.76 -1.44
C PHE A 127 -17.42 7.93 -2.17
N LYS A 128 -18.41 8.61 -1.58
CA LYS A 128 -19.65 8.97 -2.26
C LYS A 128 -19.43 9.89 -3.47
N GLN A 129 -18.38 10.74 -3.41
CA GLN A 129 -18.02 11.62 -4.55
C GLN A 129 -17.32 10.84 -5.66
N PHE A 130 -16.57 9.80 -5.30
CA PHE A 130 -15.87 8.98 -6.27
C PHE A 130 -16.83 8.21 -7.18
N ASP A 131 -17.69 7.40 -6.59
CA ASP A 131 -18.65 6.58 -7.33
C ASP A 131 -19.84 6.25 -6.43
N ASN A 132 -21.04 6.64 -6.85
CA ASN A 132 -22.28 6.29 -6.14
C ASN A 132 -22.58 4.78 -6.16
N SER A 133 -21.86 3.99 -6.99
CA SER A 133 -21.99 2.53 -7.04
C SER A 133 -21.13 1.82 -5.99
N ILE A 134 -20.16 2.51 -5.36
CA ILE A 134 -19.45 1.89 -4.23
C ILE A 134 -20.42 1.71 -3.08
N ASN A 135 -20.69 0.44 -2.78
CA ASN A 135 -21.43 0.12 -1.58
C ASN A 135 -20.55 0.39 -0.36
N LEU A 136 -20.91 1.37 0.45
CA LEU A 136 -20.16 1.72 1.66
C LEU A 136 -20.06 0.55 2.65
N GLU A 137 -20.96 -0.43 2.57
CA GLU A 137 -20.92 -1.66 3.36
C GLU A 137 -19.74 -2.58 2.96
N ASP A 138 -19.20 -2.41 1.76
CA ASP A 138 -18.02 -3.14 1.28
C ASP A 138 -16.71 -2.52 1.76
N ILE A 139 -16.75 -1.37 2.42
CA ILE A 139 -15.60 -0.73 3.02
C ILE A 139 -15.42 -1.22 4.45
N ILE A 140 -14.35 -1.94 4.69
CA ILE A 140 -14.02 -2.47 6.01
C ILE A 140 -13.15 -1.48 6.77
N VAL A 141 -13.65 -0.98 7.90
CA VAL A 141 -12.83 -0.24 8.87
C VAL A 141 -12.05 -1.24 9.70
N LEU A 142 -10.72 -1.17 9.62
CA LEU A 142 -9.80 -2.11 10.25
C LEU A 142 -9.36 -1.69 11.66
N ASN A 143 -9.86 -0.58 12.17
CA ASN A 143 -9.46 -0.04 13.48
C ASN A 143 -9.90 -0.89 14.68
N ASP A 144 -10.85 -1.81 14.47
CA ASP A 144 -11.18 -2.82 15.48
C ASP A 144 -10.04 -3.86 15.59
N PRO A 145 -9.60 -4.25 16.82
CA PRO A 145 -8.49 -5.18 17.01
C PRO A 145 -8.67 -6.55 16.33
N LEU A 146 -9.90 -7.04 16.21
CA LEU A 146 -10.19 -8.33 15.55
C LEU A 146 -10.08 -8.19 14.03
N ASN A 147 -10.62 -7.11 13.46
CA ASN A 147 -10.53 -6.82 12.03
C ASN A 147 -9.09 -6.58 11.63
N TRP A 148 -8.35 -5.77 12.40
CA TRP A 148 -6.93 -5.56 12.19
C TRP A 148 -6.13 -6.85 12.21
N LYS A 149 -6.37 -7.71 13.19
CA LYS A 149 -5.70 -9.01 13.28
C LYS A 149 -5.95 -9.86 12.04
N LYS A 150 -7.21 -9.97 11.58
CA LYS A 150 -7.55 -10.74 10.37
C LYS A 150 -6.86 -10.19 9.14
N PHE A 151 -6.87 -8.87 8.95
CA PHE A 151 -6.18 -8.21 7.84
C PHE A 151 -4.67 -8.45 7.89
N PHE A 152 -4.05 -8.27 9.06
CA PHE A 152 -2.63 -8.49 9.27
C PHE A 152 -2.22 -9.94 8.94
N GLU A 153 -2.97 -10.92 9.43
CA GLU A 153 -2.74 -12.33 9.13
C GLU A 153 -2.94 -12.65 7.63
N ALA A 154 -3.95 -12.04 7.01
CA ALA A 154 -4.19 -12.18 5.57
C ALA A 154 -2.99 -11.67 4.76
N ARG A 155 -2.57 -10.42 4.99
CA ARG A 155 -1.45 -9.77 4.30
C ARG A 155 -0.15 -10.55 4.46
N HIS A 156 0.20 -10.96 5.69
CA HIS A 156 1.45 -11.66 5.98
C HIS A 156 1.45 -13.12 5.52
N SER A 157 0.30 -13.72 5.27
CA SER A 157 0.23 -15.09 4.75
C SER A 157 0.57 -15.19 3.27
N ILE A 158 0.52 -14.11 2.50
CA ILE A 158 0.78 -14.12 1.05
C ILE A 158 2.19 -14.61 0.74
N PRO A 159 3.28 -13.97 1.24
CA PRO A 159 4.63 -14.38 0.90
C PRO A 159 4.93 -15.80 1.38
N ASP A 160 4.50 -16.16 2.58
CA ASP A 160 4.74 -17.50 3.14
C ASP A 160 4.06 -18.61 2.32
N ASN A 161 2.79 -18.40 1.96
CA ASN A 161 2.03 -19.36 1.16
C ASN A 161 2.54 -19.43 -0.29
N ALA A 162 2.94 -18.31 -0.89
CA ALA A 162 3.54 -18.27 -2.22
C ALA A 162 4.88 -19.04 -2.23
N LEU A 163 5.75 -18.78 -1.25
CA LEU A 163 7.02 -19.47 -1.13
C LEU A 163 6.84 -20.98 -0.92
N ARG A 164 5.90 -21.37 -0.06
CA ARG A 164 5.59 -22.80 0.17
C ARG A 164 5.12 -23.48 -1.13
N LYS A 165 4.22 -22.86 -1.88
CA LYS A 165 3.73 -23.38 -3.16
C LYS A 165 4.86 -23.50 -4.19
N THR A 166 5.71 -22.49 -4.29
CA THR A 166 6.87 -22.50 -5.19
C THR A 166 7.81 -23.66 -4.89
N ARG A 167 8.12 -23.88 -3.62
CA ARG A 167 8.96 -25.02 -3.18
C ARG A 167 8.32 -26.39 -3.51
N GLN A 168 7.01 -26.52 -3.32
CA GLN A 168 6.27 -27.74 -3.66
C GLN A 168 6.33 -28.07 -5.16
N LEU A 169 6.41 -27.03 -6.00
CA LEU A 169 6.54 -27.17 -7.46
C LEU A 169 8.00 -27.32 -7.92
N GLY A 170 8.97 -27.37 -7.01
CA GLY A 170 10.40 -27.46 -7.33
C GLY A 170 10.99 -26.20 -7.95
N GLY A 171 10.29 -25.08 -7.82
CA GLY A 171 10.72 -23.78 -8.36
C GLY A 171 11.44 -22.91 -7.33
N VAL A 172 11.89 -21.74 -7.80
CA VAL A 172 12.47 -20.67 -6.99
C VAL A 172 11.55 -19.47 -7.05
N SER A 173 11.28 -18.84 -5.91
CA SER A 173 10.51 -17.61 -5.87
C SER A 173 11.39 -16.45 -6.34
N ILE A 174 10.91 -15.72 -7.32
CA ILE A 174 11.52 -14.46 -7.78
C ILE A 174 10.55 -13.35 -7.37
N ILE A 175 11.01 -12.47 -6.48
CA ILE A 175 10.27 -11.28 -6.07
C ILE A 175 11.02 -10.09 -6.66
N THR A 176 10.30 -9.20 -7.34
CA THR A 176 10.84 -7.96 -7.87
C THR A 176 9.94 -6.81 -7.51
N ASP A 177 10.54 -5.70 -7.14
CA ASP A 177 9.85 -4.44 -6.92
C ASP A 177 10.03 -3.55 -8.16
N THR A 178 8.97 -2.91 -8.59
CA THR A 178 9.00 -1.90 -9.65
C THR A 178 8.51 -0.58 -9.10
N ILE A 179 9.11 0.51 -9.58
CA ILE A 179 8.68 1.86 -9.26
C ILE A 179 8.15 2.50 -10.53
N VAL A 180 6.91 2.94 -10.47
CA VAL A 180 6.25 3.67 -11.55
C VAL A 180 5.86 5.04 -11.02
N PRO A 181 6.16 6.15 -11.75
CA PRO A 181 5.63 7.46 -11.41
C PRO A 181 4.10 7.41 -11.28
N PRO A 182 3.50 8.05 -10.25
CA PRO A 182 2.06 7.95 -10.04
C PRO A 182 1.20 8.33 -11.25
N GLU A 183 1.65 9.31 -12.03
CA GLU A 183 0.99 9.76 -13.27
C GLU A 183 1.04 8.71 -14.41
N ASN A 184 1.85 7.70 -14.30
CA ASN A 184 2.02 6.62 -15.29
C ASN A 184 1.48 5.27 -14.77
N PHE A 185 0.75 5.28 -13.68
CA PHE A 185 0.22 4.06 -13.07
C PHE A 185 -0.96 3.45 -13.86
N THR A 186 -1.55 4.16 -14.79
CA THR A 186 -2.70 3.75 -15.61
C THR A 186 -2.31 2.98 -16.85
#